data_59ace0b73d81631d686cab038698285a
#
_entry.id   59ace0b73d81631d686cab038698285a
#
_cell.length_a   1.000
_cell.length_b   1.000
_cell.length_c   1.000
_cell.angle_alpha   90.00
_cell.angle_beta   90.00
_cell.angle_gamma   90.00
#
_symmetry.space_group_name_H-M   'P 1'
#
loop_
_entity.id
_entity.type
_entity.pdbx_description
1 polymer ?
#
loop_
_entity_poly.entity_id
_entity_poly.type
_entity_poly.pdbx_seq_one_letter_code
_entity_poly.pdbx_strand_id
1 'polypeptide(L)'
;MSLSLLSRYAVFAVCVIFTLASLPFIEHEWLWPITLVTGLLSLLGLFDLLQSPHAIRRNYPILGNIRYLVEGIRPEIRQYLLESDSDALPFSRAQRSLVYSRAKNETADKPFGTLIDVYQSGFEFISHSMRPAPLTDPNSFRVMVGGPQCKRPYSASVFNISAMSFGSLSANAIRALNQGAKLGNFAHDTGEGSISPYHRENGGDLTWELGSGYFGCRTRDGRFDPERFAEQAQNPQVRMIEIKMSQGAKPGHGGILPKHKVTQEIADTRGILMGEDCVSPSRHSAFSTPIELMHFIAQLRELSGGKPVGFKFCLGHPWEFMGIAKAMLETGILPDFIVVDGKEGGTGAAPVEFTDHIGVPLRDGLLFVHNTLVGLNLRDKIKLGASGKIVSAFDIASVLAIGADWANSARG
;
A
#
# COMPACT_ATOMS: atom_id res chain seq x y z
N MET A 1 -30.15 46.60 6.76
CA MET A 1 -29.18 45.51 7.02
C MET A 1 -29.79 44.55 8.01
N SER A 2 -30.09 43.30 7.64
CA SER A 2 -30.86 42.39 8.52
C SER A 2 -30.04 41.99 9.77
N LEU A 3 -30.71 41.80 10.92
CA LEU A 3 -30.09 41.37 12.19
C LEU A 3 -29.20 40.12 12.02
N SER A 4 -29.49 39.28 11.05
CA SER A 4 -28.72 38.06 10.72
C SER A 4 -27.33 38.35 10.10
N LEU A 5 -27.12 39.49 9.48
CA LEU A 5 -25.82 39.92 8.97
C LEU A 5 -24.92 40.45 10.08
N LEU A 6 -25.51 41.18 11.06
CA LEU A 6 -24.76 41.67 12.21
C LEU A 6 -24.23 40.55 13.12
N SER A 7 -24.98 39.44 13.27
CA SER A 7 -24.55 38.32 14.11
C SER A 7 -23.29 37.58 13.58
N ARG A 8 -23.07 37.58 12.27
CA ARG A 8 -21.93 36.86 11.65
C ARG A 8 -20.57 37.52 11.95
N TYR A 9 -20.55 38.84 12.04
CA TYR A 9 -19.35 39.65 12.28
C TYR A 9 -19.23 40.13 13.72
N ALA A 10 -20.16 39.74 14.61
CA ALA A 10 -20.22 40.26 15.98
C ALA A 10 -18.92 40.03 16.75
N VAL A 11 -18.38 38.79 16.71
CA VAL A 11 -17.15 38.47 17.45
C VAL A 11 -15.97 39.27 16.92
N PHE A 12 -15.83 39.39 15.62
CA PHE A 12 -14.79 40.19 15.00
C PHE A 12 -14.92 41.67 15.38
N ALA A 13 -16.13 42.24 15.27
CA ALA A 13 -16.40 43.62 15.65
C ALA A 13 -16.09 43.89 17.14
N VAL A 14 -16.49 42.99 18.03
CA VAL A 14 -16.17 43.07 19.47
C VAL A 14 -14.67 43.09 19.72
N CYS A 15 -13.92 42.17 19.07
CA CYS A 15 -12.48 42.14 19.20
C CYS A 15 -11.82 43.45 18.72
N VAL A 16 -12.23 43.95 17.56
CA VAL A 16 -11.70 45.23 17.02
C VAL A 16 -12.01 46.40 17.94
N ILE A 17 -13.30 46.57 18.38
CA ILE A 17 -13.71 47.63 19.25
C ILE A 17 -12.95 47.59 20.58
N PHE A 18 -12.84 46.38 21.16
CA PHE A 18 -12.14 46.23 22.43
C PHE A 18 -10.65 46.56 22.27
N THR A 19 -9.99 46.07 21.22
CA THR A 19 -8.56 46.36 20.94
C THR A 19 -8.35 47.87 20.81
N LEU A 20 -9.16 48.56 20.02
CA LEU A 20 -9.04 50.01 19.83
C LEU A 20 -9.32 50.81 21.13
N ALA A 21 -10.29 50.37 21.93
CA ALA A 21 -10.64 51.04 23.18
C ALA A 21 -9.59 50.80 24.28
N SER A 22 -8.91 49.67 24.29
CA SER A 22 -7.90 49.31 25.30
C SER A 22 -6.49 49.81 24.98
N LEU A 23 -6.18 50.13 23.72
CA LEU A 23 -4.86 50.62 23.30
C LEU A 23 -4.34 51.82 24.12
N PRO A 24 -5.17 52.87 24.44
CA PRO A 24 -4.71 54.01 25.26
C PRO A 24 -4.34 53.62 26.68
N PHE A 25 -4.78 52.47 27.17
CA PHE A 25 -4.61 52.00 28.53
C PHE A 25 -3.65 50.79 28.62
N ILE A 26 -2.85 50.55 27.62
CA ILE A 26 -1.97 49.36 27.49
C ILE A 26 -0.91 49.28 28.61
N GLU A 27 -0.61 50.39 29.27
CA GLU A 27 0.35 50.43 30.39
C GLU A 27 -0.14 49.70 31.63
N HIS A 28 -1.43 49.40 31.75
CA HIS A 28 -1.96 48.59 32.84
C HIS A 28 -1.61 47.12 32.71
N GLU A 29 -0.92 46.56 33.70
CA GLU A 29 -0.40 45.17 33.67
C GLU A 29 -1.44 44.11 33.38
N TRP A 30 -2.71 44.29 33.70
CA TRP A 30 -3.79 43.34 33.43
C TRP A 30 -4.47 43.55 32.08
N LEU A 31 -4.33 44.72 31.44
CA LEU A 31 -4.95 45.03 30.14
C LEU A 31 -4.10 44.61 28.94
N TRP A 32 -2.78 44.74 29.03
CA TRP A 32 -1.93 44.44 27.87
C TRP A 32 -2.06 43.00 27.32
N PRO A 33 -2.22 41.91 28.16
CA PRO A 33 -2.38 40.58 27.61
C PRO A 33 -3.70 40.43 26.85
N ILE A 34 -4.77 41.02 27.38
CA ILE A 34 -6.12 40.97 26.76
C ILE A 34 -6.10 41.78 25.45
N THR A 35 -5.50 42.96 25.45
CA THR A 35 -5.35 43.80 24.24
C THR A 35 -4.52 43.08 23.18
N LEU A 36 -3.46 42.37 23.57
CA LEU A 36 -2.64 41.56 22.64
C LEU A 36 -3.47 40.43 22.02
N VAL A 37 -4.22 39.68 22.82
CA VAL A 37 -5.05 38.55 22.33
C VAL A 37 -6.14 39.07 21.39
N THR A 38 -6.87 40.14 21.79
CA THR A 38 -7.93 40.69 20.95
C THR A 38 -7.38 41.34 19.68
N GLY A 39 -6.18 41.94 19.75
CA GLY A 39 -5.47 42.46 18.59
C GLY A 39 -5.06 41.35 17.60
N LEU A 40 -4.50 40.28 18.08
CA LEU A 40 -4.18 39.10 17.24
C LEU A 40 -5.44 38.49 16.62
N LEU A 41 -6.53 38.37 17.38
CA LEU A 41 -7.81 37.90 16.86
C LEU A 41 -8.40 38.89 15.82
N SER A 42 -8.21 40.18 16.01
CA SER A 42 -8.64 41.19 15.03
C SER A 42 -7.85 41.09 13.73
N LEU A 43 -6.54 40.88 13.80
CA LEU A 43 -5.72 40.64 12.62
C LEU A 43 -6.12 39.35 11.91
N LEU A 44 -6.37 38.26 12.64
CA LEU A 44 -6.90 37.02 12.09
C LEU A 44 -8.25 37.23 11.40
N GLY A 45 -9.17 37.94 12.04
CA GLY A 45 -10.46 38.23 11.46
C GLY A 45 -10.37 39.08 10.19
N LEU A 46 -9.45 40.04 10.16
CA LEU A 46 -9.20 40.84 8.95
C LEU A 46 -8.64 39.97 7.82
N PHE A 47 -7.70 39.09 8.12
CA PHE A 47 -7.19 38.12 7.16
C PHE A 47 -8.30 37.20 6.63
N ASP A 48 -9.19 36.71 7.52
CA ASP A 48 -10.33 35.88 7.14
C ASP A 48 -11.30 36.59 6.19
N LEU A 49 -11.48 37.90 6.34
CA LEU A 49 -12.30 38.71 5.45
C LEU A 49 -11.68 38.90 4.07
N LEU A 50 -10.36 39.07 4.01
CA LEU A 50 -9.63 39.39 2.78
C LEU A 50 -9.34 38.15 1.92
N GLN A 51 -9.18 36.96 2.53
CA GLN A 51 -8.87 35.73 1.80
C GLN A 51 -10.07 35.25 0.98
N SER A 52 -9.83 34.62 -0.17
CA SER A 52 -10.85 34.12 -1.08
C SER A 52 -11.13 32.60 -0.98
N PRO A 53 -10.17 31.73 -0.62
CA PRO A 53 -10.35 30.28 -0.68
C PRO A 53 -11.43 29.72 0.25
N HIS A 54 -11.65 30.33 1.41
CA HIS A 54 -12.53 29.78 2.45
C HIS A 54 -13.74 30.68 2.71
N ALA A 55 -14.86 30.41 2.03
CA ALA A 55 -16.09 31.16 2.18
C ALA A 55 -16.63 31.22 3.63
N ILE A 56 -16.46 30.12 4.40
CA ILE A 56 -16.93 30.08 5.80
C ILE A 56 -16.11 31.02 6.68
N ARG A 57 -14.80 31.09 6.57
CA ARG A 57 -13.97 32.05 7.32
C ARG A 57 -14.36 33.48 7.00
N ARG A 58 -14.57 33.78 5.72
CA ARG A 58 -15.00 35.10 5.28
C ARG A 58 -16.39 35.53 5.83
N ASN A 59 -17.31 34.54 5.92
CA ASN A 59 -18.66 34.80 6.44
C ASN A 59 -18.74 34.85 7.98
N TYR A 60 -17.80 34.17 8.66
CA TYR A 60 -17.70 34.09 10.12
C TYR A 60 -16.25 34.30 10.55
N PRO A 61 -15.70 35.53 10.43
CA PRO A 61 -14.32 35.81 10.80
C PRO A 61 -14.04 35.40 12.24
N ILE A 62 -12.85 34.84 12.50
CA ILE A 62 -12.41 34.24 13.76
C ILE A 62 -13.15 32.93 14.04
N LEU A 63 -14.48 32.93 14.16
CA LEU A 63 -15.25 31.72 14.52
C LEU A 63 -15.17 30.63 13.46
N GLY A 64 -15.08 31.00 12.19
CA GLY A 64 -14.93 30.04 11.10
C GLY A 64 -13.70 29.15 11.25
N ASN A 65 -12.63 29.63 11.91
CA ASN A 65 -11.41 28.86 12.14
C ASN A 65 -11.62 27.71 13.13
N ILE A 66 -12.54 27.83 14.09
CA ILE A 66 -12.86 26.75 15.05
C ILE A 66 -13.36 25.52 14.30
N ARG A 67 -14.19 25.71 13.27
CA ARG A 67 -14.65 24.59 12.44
C ARG A 67 -13.49 23.84 11.80
N TYR A 68 -12.56 24.56 11.17
CA TYR A 68 -11.41 23.92 10.52
C TYR A 68 -10.45 23.27 11.53
N LEU A 69 -10.32 23.86 12.72
CA LEU A 69 -9.56 23.22 13.81
C LEU A 69 -10.21 21.89 14.22
N VAL A 70 -11.53 21.87 14.44
CA VAL A 70 -12.27 20.64 14.80
C VAL A 70 -12.23 19.63 13.66
N GLU A 71 -12.37 20.06 12.41
CA GLU A 71 -12.21 19.16 11.25
C GLU A 71 -10.78 18.60 11.16
N GLY A 72 -9.77 19.39 11.50
CA GLY A 72 -8.37 18.95 11.50
C GLY A 72 -8.04 17.89 12.55
N ILE A 73 -8.65 17.97 13.75
CA ILE A 73 -8.46 17.00 14.83
C ILE A 73 -9.51 15.87 14.84
N ARG A 74 -10.48 15.90 13.92
CA ARG A 74 -11.54 14.90 13.82
C ARG A 74 -11.03 13.47 13.63
N PRO A 75 -9.99 13.20 12.79
CA PRO A 75 -9.47 11.87 12.62
C PRO A 75 -8.97 11.26 13.94
N GLU A 76 -8.26 12.06 14.75
CA GLU A 76 -7.74 11.63 16.04
C GLU A 76 -8.86 11.40 17.06
N ILE A 77 -9.83 12.31 17.14
CA ILE A 77 -11.00 12.14 18.01
C ILE A 77 -11.75 10.86 17.63
N ARG A 78 -12.02 10.65 16.33
CA ARG A 78 -12.68 9.45 15.87
C ARG A 78 -11.86 8.21 16.19
N GLN A 79 -10.57 8.19 15.86
CA GLN A 79 -9.71 7.04 16.01
C GLN A 79 -9.48 6.61 17.47
N TYR A 80 -9.36 7.58 18.38
CA TYR A 80 -8.99 7.30 19.77
C TYR A 80 -10.14 7.35 20.76
N LEU A 81 -11.23 8.06 20.45
CA LEU A 81 -12.33 8.29 21.39
C LEU A 81 -13.69 7.73 20.95
N LEU A 82 -13.98 7.72 19.64
CA LEU A 82 -15.33 7.43 19.13
C LEU A 82 -15.39 6.15 18.28
N GLU A 83 -14.27 5.66 17.77
CA GLU A 83 -14.26 4.47 16.91
C GLU A 83 -14.57 3.21 17.72
N SER A 84 -15.53 2.42 17.28
CA SER A 84 -15.80 1.11 17.87
C SER A 84 -14.71 0.11 17.49
N ASP A 85 -14.54 -0.97 18.27
CA ASP A 85 -13.52 -1.99 18.01
C ASP A 85 -13.75 -2.73 16.68
N SER A 86 -14.96 -2.69 16.13
CA SER A 86 -15.37 -3.35 14.89
C SER A 86 -15.44 -2.45 13.67
N ASP A 87 -15.28 -1.12 13.81
CA ASP A 87 -15.25 -0.22 12.65
C ASP A 87 -14.02 -0.53 11.79
N ALA A 88 -14.25 -0.99 10.56
CA ALA A 88 -13.26 -1.75 9.80
C ALA A 88 -12.48 -0.96 8.71
N LEU A 89 -12.65 0.36 8.58
CA LEU A 89 -12.06 1.11 7.46
C LEU A 89 -11.00 2.13 7.92
N PRO A 90 -9.80 2.08 7.37
CA PRO A 90 -9.23 1.06 6.48
C PRO A 90 -8.86 -0.24 7.22
N PHE A 91 -8.61 -0.19 8.53
CA PHE A 91 -8.38 -1.30 9.46
C PHE A 91 -9.10 -1.04 10.77
N SER A 92 -9.79 -2.04 11.30
CA SER A 92 -10.47 -1.93 12.60
C SER A 92 -9.47 -1.67 13.73
N ARG A 93 -9.97 -1.11 14.84
CA ARG A 93 -9.16 -0.93 16.05
C ARG A 93 -8.61 -2.27 16.55
N ALA A 94 -9.41 -3.34 16.50
CA ALA A 94 -8.99 -4.68 16.89
C ALA A 94 -7.81 -5.18 16.03
N GLN A 95 -7.86 -4.99 14.70
CA GLN A 95 -6.75 -5.34 13.81
C GLN A 95 -5.48 -4.55 14.12
N ARG A 96 -5.59 -3.23 14.29
CA ARG A 96 -4.43 -2.38 14.65
C ARG A 96 -3.84 -2.80 16.00
N SER A 97 -4.68 -3.05 17.00
CA SER A 97 -4.25 -3.51 18.33
C SER A 97 -3.49 -4.84 18.25
N LEU A 98 -3.99 -5.78 17.44
CA LEU A 98 -3.33 -7.07 17.20
C LEU A 98 -1.92 -6.88 16.63
N VAL A 99 -1.78 -6.03 15.61
CA VAL A 99 -0.47 -5.73 15.00
C VAL A 99 0.49 -5.13 16.02
N TYR A 100 0.04 -4.15 16.80
CA TYR A 100 0.88 -3.50 17.81
C TYR A 100 1.30 -4.47 18.93
N SER A 101 0.40 -5.32 19.41
CA SER A 101 0.74 -6.31 20.43
C SER A 101 1.78 -7.31 19.91
N ARG A 102 1.62 -7.81 18.68
CA ARG A 102 2.60 -8.70 18.06
C ARG A 102 3.94 -8.04 17.79
N ALA A 103 3.93 -6.78 17.35
CA ALA A 103 5.17 -6.01 17.13
C ALA A 103 5.97 -5.82 18.42
N LYS A 104 5.28 -5.79 19.58
CA LYS A 104 5.89 -5.70 20.92
C LYS A 104 6.16 -7.07 21.55
N ASN A 105 5.85 -8.15 20.85
CA ASN A 105 5.92 -9.51 21.38
C ASN A 105 5.05 -9.73 22.63
N GLU A 106 3.91 -9.03 22.71
CA GLU A 106 2.90 -9.20 23.75
C GLU A 106 1.97 -10.35 23.38
N THR A 107 1.39 -11.03 24.39
CA THR A 107 0.37 -12.05 24.15
C THR A 107 -0.90 -11.41 23.57
N ALA A 108 -1.47 -12.06 22.58
CA ALA A 108 -2.73 -11.62 21.94
C ALA A 108 -3.95 -12.41 22.49
N ASP A 109 -3.77 -13.08 23.63
CA ASP A 109 -4.81 -13.90 24.25
C ASP A 109 -5.92 -13.03 24.83
N LYS A 110 -7.15 -13.47 24.66
CA LYS A 110 -8.35 -12.79 25.17
C LYS A 110 -9.08 -13.68 26.15
N PRO A 111 -9.45 -13.17 27.35
CA PRO A 111 -10.32 -13.89 28.26
C PRO A 111 -11.76 -13.89 27.75
N PHE A 112 -12.58 -14.78 28.31
CA PHE A 112 -14.05 -14.87 28.12
C PHE A 112 -14.56 -15.31 26.75
N GLY A 113 -13.68 -15.70 25.81
CA GLY A 113 -14.08 -16.24 24.51
C GLY A 113 -14.12 -15.22 23.36
N THR A 114 -14.98 -15.45 22.37
CA THR A 114 -15.03 -14.62 21.16
C THR A 114 -15.54 -13.21 21.44
N LEU A 115 -14.95 -12.24 20.77
CA LEU A 115 -15.33 -10.82 20.83
C LEU A 115 -16.08 -10.36 19.57
N ILE A 116 -16.44 -11.27 18.69
CA ILE A 116 -17.17 -10.97 17.45
C ILE A 116 -18.48 -11.79 17.43
N ASP A 117 -19.48 -11.26 16.74
CA ASP A 117 -20.74 -11.99 16.55
C ASP A 117 -20.53 -13.08 15.47
N VAL A 118 -20.47 -14.33 15.92
CA VAL A 118 -20.26 -15.50 15.06
C VAL A 118 -21.50 -15.88 14.24
N TYR A 119 -22.63 -15.23 14.48
CA TYR A 119 -23.88 -15.40 13.72
C TYR A 119 -24.12 -14.24 12.74
N GLN A 120 -23.22 -13.27 12.71
CA GLN A 120 -23.29 -12.16 11.77
C GLN A 120 -23.17 -12.66 10.33
N SER A 121 -23.95 -12.08 9.43
CA SER A 121 -23.81 -12.33 7.99
C SER A 121 -22.41 -12.00 7.51
N GLY A 122 -21.78 -12.91 6.76
CA GLY A 122 -20.40 -12.77 6.32
C GLY A 122 -19.35 -13.20 7.36
N PHE A 123 -19.76 -13.80 8.48
CA PHE A 123 -18.81 -14.41 9.41
C PHE A 123 -18.03 -15.54 8.73
N GLU A 124 -16.73 -15.51 8.90
CA GLU A 124 -15.80 -16.47 8.31
C GLU A 124 -15.16 -17.32 9.37
N PHE A 125 -15.03 -18.61 9.07
CA PHE A 125 -14.40 -19.57 9.95
C PHE A 125 -13.63 -20.64 9.17
N ILE A 126 -12.71 -21.31 9.84
CA ILE A 126 -12.02 -22.49 9.33
C ILE A 126 -12.43 -23.68 10.17
N SER A 127 -12.86 -24.74 9.50
CA SER A 127 -13.19 -25.99 10.17
C SER A 127 -11.95 -26.62 10.80
N HIS A 128 -12.08 -27.13 12.02
CA HIS A 128 -11.01 -27.85 12.72
C HIS A 128 -11.27 -29.36 12.70
N SER A 129 -10.20 -30.13 12.85
CA SER A 129 -10.30 -31.60 13.03
C SER A 129 -10.41 -31.94 14.50
N MET A 130 -11.20 -32.96 14.83
CA MET A 130 -11.19 -33.58 16.17
C MET A 130 -9.87 -34.30 16.45
N ARG A 131 -9.07 -34.57 15.43
CA ARG A 131 -7.73 -35.14 15.54
C ARG A 131 -6.73 -34.20 14.86
N PRO A 132 -6.35 -33.11 15.53
CA PRO A 132 -5.40 -32.15 14.96
C PRO A 132 -4.04 -32.82 14.70
N ALA A 133 -3.40 -32.40 13.62
CA ALA A 133 -2.02 -32.79 13.37
C ALA A 133 -1.10 -32.19 14.43
N PRO A 134 -0.04 -32.91 14.84
CA PRO A 134 0.96 -32.33 15.73
C PRO A 134 1.62 -31.12 15.07
N LEU A 135 1.98 -30.12 15.90
CA LEU A 135 2.77 -28.99 15.43
C LEU A 135 4.09 -29.50 14.86
N THR A 136 4.27 -29.27 13.58
CA THR A 136 5.54 -29.49 12.90
C THR A 136 6.47 -28.29 13.07
N ASP A 137 7.73 -28.44 12.69
CA ASP A 137 8.68 -27.34 12.67
C ASP A 137 8.07 -26.10 11.99
N PRO A 138 8.07 -24.90 12.62
CA PRO A 138 7.63 -23.65 12.01
C PRO A 138 8.29 -23.36 10.65
N ASN A 139 9.50 -23.87 10.45
CA ASN A 139 10.19 -23.77 9.17
C ASN A 139 9.58 -24.62 8.04
N SER A 140 8.59 -25.46 8.32
CA SER A 140 7.90 -26.29 7.32
C SER A 140 6.84 -25.53 6.51
N PHE A 141 6.44 -24.31 6.92
CA PHE A 141 5.47 -23.49 6.20
C PHE A 141 6.10 -22.79 5.00
N ARG A 142 6.51 -23.60 4.02
CA ARG A 142 7.20 -23.13 2.83
C ARG A 142 6.62 -23.73 1.56
N VAL A 143 6.74 -22.95 0.48
CA VAL A 143 6.28 -23.30 -0.87
C VAL A 143 7.43 -23.19 -1.84
N MET A 144 7.63 -24.22 -2.65
CA MET A 144 8.62 -24.17 -3.73
C MET A 144 8.04 -23.38 -4.90
N VAL A 145 8.60 -22.22 -5.21
CA VAL A 145 8.25 -21.36 -6.34
C VAL A 145 9.25 -21.59 -7.45
N GLY A 146 8.75 -21.95 -8.62
CA GLY A 146 9.53 -22.24 -9.81
C GLY A 146 8.82 -23.34 -10.60
N GLY A 147 8.32 -22.99 -11.78
CA GLY A 147 7.66 -23.91 -12.71
C GLY A 147 8.66 -24.77 -13.50
N PRO A 148 8.16 -25.52 -14.49
CA PRO A 148 9.01 -26.46 -15.26
C PRO A 148 10.17 -25.80 -16.02
N GLN A 149 10.07 -24.49 -16.27
CA GLN A 149 11.07 -23.72 -17.02
C GLN A 149 12.05 -22.97 -16.13
N CYS A 150 11.84 -23.00 -14.80
CA CYS A 150 12.70 -22.36 -13.82
C CYS A 150 13.93 -23.23 -13.50
N LYS A 151 15.13 -22.65 -13.54
CA LYS A 151 16.39 -23.35 -13.22
C LYS A 151 16.82 -23.17 -11.77
N ARG A 152 16.33 -22.13 -11.09
CA ARG A 152 16.71 -21.78 -9.71
C ARG A 152 15.46 -21.54 -8.85
N PRO A 153 14.70 -22.59 -8.54
CA PRO A 153 13.49 -22.46 -7.75
C PRO A 153 13.81 -21.88 -6.36
N TYR A 154 12.84 -21.15 -5.79
CA TYR A 154 12.96 -20.53 -4.49
C TYR A 154 11.96 -21.14 -3.50
N SER A 155 12.44 -21.51 -2.33
CA SER A 155 11.60 -21.93 -1.22
C SER A 155 11.08 -20.68 -0.50
N ALA A 156 9.89 -20.20 -0.88
CA ALA A 156 9.23 -19.06 -0.28
C ALA A 156 8.49 -19.44 1.01
N SER A 157 8.35 -18.52 1.94
CA SER A 157 7.46 -18.67 3.08
C SER A 157 6.00 -18.57 2.63
N VAL A 158 5.06 -19.15 3.39
CA VAL A 158 3.62 -18.88 3.21
C VAL A 158 3.24 -17.45 3.57
N PHE A 159 4.12 -16.72 4.25
CA PHE A 159 4.02 -15.29 4.58
C PHE A 159 5.22 -14.54 4.02
N ASN A 160 4.97 -13.48 3.26
CA ASN A 160 6.02 -12.60 2.74
C ASN A 160 5.59 -11.13 2.90
N ILE A 161 6.56 -10.20 2.82
CA ILE A 161 6.28 -8.76 2.84
C ILE A 161 5.85 -8.32 1.44
N SER A 162 4.70 -7.68 1.38
CA SER A 162 4.12 -7.12 0.15
C SER A 162 4.92 -5.93 -0.39
N ALA A 163 4.74 -5.64 -1.66
CA ALA A 163 5.39 -4.57 -2.40
C ALA A 163 5.21 -3.18 -1.77
N MET A 164 6.30 -2.55 -1.38
CA MET A 164 6.33 -1.19 -0.85
C MET A 164 7.60 -0.48 -1.28
N SER A 165 7.47 0.51 -2.16
CA SER A 165 8.60 1.19 -2.79
C SER A 165 9.40 2.07 -1.84
N PHE A 166 10.73 2.08 -1.97
CA PHE A 166 11.57 3.14 -1.43
C PHE A 166 11.21 4.49 -2.07
N GLY A 167 11.06 5.51 -1.23
CA GLY A 167 10.52 6.82 -1.62
C GLY A 167 9.03 6.98 -1.27
N SER A 168 8.25 5.88 -1.23
CA SER A 168 6.97 5.84 -0.51
C SER A 168 7.19 5.50 0.96
N LEU A 169 8.14 4.62 1.24
CA LEU A 169 8.64 4.33 2.58
C LEU A 169 10.00 5.01 2.81
N SER A 170 10.28 5.34 4.07
CA SER A 170 11.58 5.86 4.50
C SER A 170 12.65 4.77 4.48
N ALA A 171 13.92 5.19 4.47
CA ALA A 171 15.08 4.31 4.61
C ALA A 171 14.97 3.37 5.83
N ASN A 172 14.58 3.92 6.98
CA ASN A 172 14.44 3.14 8.22
C ASN A 172 13.34 2.09 8.13
N ALA A 173 12.22 2.39 7.46
CA ALA A 173 11.16 1.41 7.24
C ALA A 173 11.64 0.26 6.35
N ILE A 174 12.35 0.55 5.26
CA ILE A 174 12.93 -0.49 4.38
C ILE A 174 13.93 -1.36 5.14
N ARG A 175 14.82 -0.76 5.94
CA ARG A 175 15.77 -1.51 6.79
C ARG A 175 15.06 -2.45 7.75
N ALA A 176 14.05 -1.94 8.47
CA ALA A 176 13.28 -2.74 9.42
C ALA A 176 12.58 -3.92 8.75
N LEU A 177 11.93 -3.68 7.60
CA LEU A 177 11.26 -4.73 6.83
C LEU A 177 12.25 -5.78 6.30
N ASN A 178 13.39 -5.37 5.73
CA ASN A 178 14.37 -6.31 5.22
C ASN A 178 15.07 -7.10 6.35
N GLN A 179 15.30 -6.47 7.50
CA GLN A 179 15.79 -7.16 8.69
C GLN A 179 14.77 -8.19 9.19
N GLY A 180 13.49 -7.82 9.25
CA GLY A 180 12.40 -8.74 9.58
C GLY A 180 12.32 -9.92 8.62
N ALA A 181 12.45 -9.67 7.32
CA ALA A 181 12.50 -10.71 6.29
C ALA A 181 13.68 -11.68 6.53
N LYS A 182 14.85 -11.15 6.87
CA LYS A 182 16.03 -11.96 7.20
C LYS A 182 15.83 -12.83 8.43
N LEU A 183 15.30 -12.24 9.51
CA LEU A 183 15.05 -12.94 10.78
C LEU A 183 13.96 -14.01 10.63
N GLY A 184 12.87 -13.69 9.92
CA GLY A 184 11.74 -14.58 9.72
C GLY A 184 11.89 -15.54 8.55
N ASN A 185 13.01 -15.48 7.82
CA ASN A 185 13.27 -16.31 6.65
C ASN A 185 12.15 -16.26 5.61
N PHE A 186 11.69 -15.05 5.26
CA PHE A 186 10.70 -14.79 4.22
C PHE A 186 11.19 -13.70 3.26
N ALA A 187 10.51 -13.53 2.13
CA ALA A 187 10.88 -12.55 1.13
C ALA A 187 10.31 -11.14 1.43
N HIS A 188 11.07 -10.13 1.07
CA HIS A 188 10.67 -8.74 1.04
C HIS A 188 10.51 -8.27 -0.41
N ASP A 189 9.31 -7.91 -0.81
CA ASP A 189 9.04 -7.34 -2.12
C ASP A 189 9.45 -5.86 -2.13
N THR A 190 10.28 -5.50 -3.10
CA THR A 190 10.88 -4.15 -3.19
C THR A 190 9.89 -3.07 -3.57
N GLY A 191 8.74 -3.45 -4.14
CA GLY A 191 7.90 -2.52 -4.87
C GLY A 191 8.59 -1.96 -6.12
N GLU A 192 7.85 -1.20 -6.93
CA GLU A 192 8.30 -0.70 -8.24
C GLU A 192 9.45 0.33 -8.20
N GLY A 193 9.85 0.77 -7.00
CA GLY A 193 10.86 1.81 -6.81
C GLY A 193 12.31 1.37 -6.97
N SER A 194 12.57 0.17 -7.47
CA SER A 194 13.88 -0.46 -7.56
C SER A 194 14.44 -0.96 -6.22
N ILE A 195 15.58 -1.62 -6.27
CA ILE A 195 16.33 -2.09 -5.10
C ILE A 195 17.19 -0.96 -4.57
N SER A 196 16.81 -0.37 -3.44
CA SER A 196 17.60 0.67 -2.78
C SER A 196 18.80 0.07 -2.01
N PRO A 197 19.80 0.88 -1.63
CA PRO A 197 20.88 0.44 -0.74
C PRO A 197 20.34 -0.21 0.55
N TYR A 198 19.24 0.29 1.09
CA TYR A 198 18.61 -0.16 2.33
C TYR A 198 18.01 -1.56 2.26
N HIS A 199 17.59 -2.01 1.08
CA HIS A 199 17.18 -3.39 0.84
C HIS A 199 18.37 -4.37 0.93
N ARG A 200 19.60 -3.89 0.73
CA ARG A 200 20.82 -4.72 0.68
C ARG A 200 21.50 -4.87 2.04
N GLU A 201 21.32 -3.91 2.96
CA GLU A 201 22.07 -3.83 4.21
C GLU A 201 21.93 -5.07 5.09
N ASN A 202 20.73 -5.62 5.23
CA ASN A 202 20.46 -6.73 6.15
C ASN A 202 20.53 -8.12 5.49
N GLY A 203 20.61 -8.21 4.17
CA GLY A 203 20.74 -9.47 3.46
C GLY A 203 19.49 -10.36 3.49
N GLY A 204 18.30 -9.79 3.71
CA GLY A 204 17.02 -10.51 3.57
C GLY A 204 16.70 -10.80 2.11
N ASP A 205 16.05 -11.93 1.84
CA ASP A 205 15.66 -12.34 0.50
C ASP A 205 14.69 -11.31 -0.13
N LEU A 206 14.87 -11.04 -1.42
CA LEU A 206 14.08 -10.04 -2.15
C LEU A 206 13.26 -10.69 -3.26
N THR A 207 12.02 -10.23 -3.41
CA THR A 207 11.27 -10.25 -4.66
C THR A 207 11.48 -8.89 -5.32
N TRP A 208 12.10 -8.87 -6.49
CA TRP A 208 12.30 -7.61 -7.21
C TRP A 208 11.10 -7.32 -8.11
N GLU A 209 10.34 -6.29 -7.76
CA GLU A 209 9.18 -5.84 -8.53
C GLU A 209 9.59 -4.90 -9.67
N LEU A 210 9.17 -5.23 -10.89
CA LEU A 210 9.33 -4.41 -12.09
C LEU A 210 8.01 -3.72 -12.44
N GLY A 211 7.92 -2.43 -12.15
CA GLY A 211 6.82 -1.60 -12.64
C GLY A 211 7.04 -1.13 -14.07
N SER A 212 6.03 -0.50 -14.65
CA SER A 212 6.03 0.06 -16.01
C SER A 212 7.07 1.17 -16.24
N GLY A 213 7.63 1.74 -15.17
CA GLY A 213 8.73 2.71 -15.23
C GLY A 213 10.10 2.08 -15.29
N TYR A 214 10.22 0.74 -15.14
CA TYR A 214 11.47 -0.03 -15.14
C TYR A 214 12.58 0.55 -14.26
N PHE A 215 12.22 1.14 -13.12
CA PHE A 215 13.19 1.76 -12.21
C PHE A 215 14.26 0.74 -11.77
N GLY A 216 15.52 1.17 -11.85
CA GLY A 216 16.70 0.33 -11.61
C GLY A 216 17.19 -0.47 -12.82
N CYS A 217 16.38 -0.63 -13.86
CA CYS A 217 16.79 -1.28 -15.12
C CYS A 217 16.15 -0.59 -16.34
N ARG A 218 16.27 0.74 -16.40
CA ARG A 218 15.69 1.56 -17.47
C ARG A 218 16.76 2.27 -18.28
N THR A 219 16.46 2.49 -19.57
CA THR A 219 17.17 3.40 -20.43
C THR A 219 16.84 4.86 -20.05
N ARG A 220 17.56 5.84 -20.62
CA ARG A 220 17.28 7.26 -20.35
C ARG A 220 15.90 7.72 -20.79
N ASP A 221 15.35 7.11 -21.84
CA ASP A 221 13.99 7.38 -22.34
C ASP A 221 12.92 6.55 -21.64
N GLY A 222 13.28 5.82 -20.59
CA GLY A 222 12.33 5.13 -19.70
C GLY A 222 11.89 3.75 -20.16
N ARG A 223 12.57 3.14 -21.11
CA ARG A 223 12.29 1.78 -21.60
C ARG A 223 13.07 0.73 -20.81
N PHE A 224 12.68 -0.51 -20.94
CA PHE A 224 13.39 -1.65 -20.37
C PHE A 224 14.81 -1.78 -20.97
N ASP A 225 15.81 -1.95 -20.08
CA ASP A 225 17.20 -2.16 -20.41
C ASP A 225 17.64 -3.57 -19.97
N PRO A 226 17.84 -4.51 -20.90
CA PRO A 226 18.18 -5.90 -20.59
C PRO A 226 19.53 -6.07 -19.86
N GLU A 227 20.51 -5.23 -20.16
CA GLU A 227 21.86 -5.33 -19.57
C GLU A 227 21.83 -4.92 -18.09
N ARG A 228 21.22 -3.76 -17.81
CA ARG A 228 21.02 -3.30 -16.43
C ARG A 228 20.13 -4.24 -15.62
N PHE A 229 19.12 -4.83 -16.25
CA PHE A 229 18.31 -5.83 -15.60
C PHE A 229 19.14 -7.06 -15.22
N ALA A 230 19.93 -7.59 -16.17
CA ALA A 230 20.76 -8.76 -15.94
C ALA A 230 21.76 -8.52 -14.81
N GLU A 231 22.42 -7.36 -14.78
CA GLU A 231 23.34 -6.97 -13.71
C GLU A 231 22.64 -6.95 -12.34
N GLN A 232 21.52 -6.26 -12.22
CA GLN A 232 20.76 -6.15 -10.97
C GLN A 232 20.19 -7.50 -10.52
N ALA A 233 19.74 -8.33 -11.46
CA ALA A 233 19.18 -9.64 -11.19
C ALA A 233 20.21 -10.65 -10.68
N GLN A 234 21.51 -10.42 -10.87
CA GLN A 234 22.58 -11.30 -10.32
C GLN A 234 22.76 -11.12 -8.81
N ASN A 235 22.23 -10.08 -8.20
CA ASN A 235 22.28 -9.92 -6.75
C ASN A 235 21.75 -11.20 -6.06
N PRO A 236 22.52 -11.83 -5.15
CA PRO A 236 22.11 -13.09 -4.52
C PRO A 236 20.87 -12.98 -3.63
N GLN A 237 20.54 -11.79 -3.13
CA GLN A 237 19.31 -11.55 -2.39
C GLN A 237 18.06 -11.60 -3.28
N VAL A 238 18.19 -11.29 -4.58
CA VAL A 238 17.05 -11.35 -5.51
C VAL A 238 16.74 -12.82 -5.78
N ARG A 239 15.62 -13.28 -5.23
CA ARG A 239 15.16 -14.67 -5.33
C ARG A 239 14.08 -14.86 -6.39
N MET A 240 13.22 -13.86 -6.55
CA MET A 240 12.12 -13.87 -7.52
C MET A 240 12.05 -12.53 -8.24
N ILE A 241 11.49 -12.53 -9.44
CA ILE A 241 11.22 -11.35 -10.26
C ILE A 241 9.70 -11.24 -10.45
N GLU A 242 9.13 -10.11 -10.10
CA GLU A 242 7.68 -9.85 -10.22
C GLU A 242 7.41 -8.70 -11.20
N ILE A 243 6.68 -8.95 -12.27
CA ILE A 243 6.19 -7.92 -13.19
C ILE A 243 4.91 -7.33 -12.60
N LYS A 244 4.90 -6.06 -12.27
CA LYS A 244 3.70 -5.37 -11.80
C LYS A 244 2.83 -4.91 -12.97
N MET A 245 1.80 -5.67 -13.28
CA MET A 245 0.78 -5.30 -14.28
C MET A 245 -0.16 -4.22 -13.72
N SER A 246 -0.62 -4.40 -12.48
CA SER A 246 -1.47 -3.47 -11.76
C SER A 246 -1.40 -3.72 -10.25
N GLN A 247 -2.07 -2.88 -9.48
CA GLN A 247 -2.24 -3.05 -8.03
C GLN A 247 -3.69 -2.81 -7.64
N GLY A 248 -4.17 -3.44 -6.57
CA GLY A 248 -5.58 -3.42 -6.16
C GLY A 248 -6.12 -2.03 -5.87
N ALA A 249 -5.36 -1.20 -5.21
CA ALA A 249 -5.80 0.14 -4.80
C ALA A 249 -6.04 1.12 -5.96
N LYS A 250 -5.38 0.93 -7.10
CA LYS A 250 -5.53 1.79 -8.30
C LYS A 250 -5.21 1.04 -9.59
N PRO A 251 -6.03 0.07 -9.97
CA PRO A 251 -5.82 -0.68 -11.22
C PRO A 251 -5.85 0.26 -12.42
N GLY A 252 -4.94 0.06 -13.37
CA GLY A 252 -4.88 0.87 -14.59
C GLY A 252 -4.37 2.31 -14.42
N HIS A 253 -4.00 2.70 -13.20
CA HIS A 253 -3.42 4.02 -12.92
C HIS A 253 -1.94 3.89 -12.59
N GLY A 254 -1.09 4.65 -13.28
CA GLY A 254 0.34 4.70 -13.00
C GLY A 254 0.66 5.37 -11.65
N GLY A 255 1.90 5.26 -11.22
CA GLY A 255 2.41 5.92 -10.02
C GLY A 255 2.96 7.30 -10.32
N ILE A 256 2.76 8.26 -9.40
CA ILE A 256 3.40 9.57 -9.45
C ILE A 256 4.06 9.83 -8.10
N LEU A 257 5.38 10.05 -8.11
CA LEU A 257 6.10 10.62 -6.99
C LEU A 257 6.44 12.07 -7.33
N PRO A 258 5.81 13.06 -6.66
CA PRO A 258 6.00 14.47 -6.97
C PRO A 258 7.47 14.92 -6.80
N LYS A 259 7.94 15.81 -7.66
CA LYS A 259 9.34 16.30 -7.69
C LYS A 259 9.88 16.76 -6.34
N HIS A 260 9.04 17.36 -5.49
CA HIS A 260 9.47 17.83 -4.16
C HIS A 260 9.79 16.69 -3.18
N LYS A 261 9.38 15.45 -3.50
CA LYS A 261 9.70 14.23 -2.75
C LYS A 261 10.85 13.43 -3.37
N VAL A 262 11.30 13.78 -4.57
CA VAL A 262 12.42 13.13 -5.24
C VAL A 262 13.72 13.69 -4.71
N THR A 263 14.34 12.99 -3.76
CA THR A 263 15.69 13.29 -3.27
C THR A 263 16.74 12.73 -4.24
N GLN A 264 18.00 13.17 -4.12
CA GLN A 264 19.10 12.62 -4.92
C GLN A 264 19.20 11.10 -4.80
N GLU A 265 19.05 10.57 -3.60
CA GLU A 265 19.11 9.15 -3.30
C GLU A 265 17.98 8.35 -3.99
N ILE A 266 16.76 8.91 -4.05
CA ILE A 266 15.64 8.34 -4.80
C ILE A 266 15.92 8.40 -6.30
N ALA A 267 16.46 9.53 -6.77
CA ALA A 267 16.81 9.72 -8.17
C ALA A 267 17.85 8.69 -8.63
N ASP A 268 18.91 8.50 -7.85
CA ASP A 268 19.96 7.51 -8.12
C ASP A 268 19.41 6.08 -8.09
N THR A 269 18.59 5.73 -7.10
CA THR A 269 17.98 4.40 -6.97
C THR A 269 17.07 4.07 -8.14
N ARG A 270 16.28 5.04 -8.61
CA ARG A 270 15.31 4.84 -9.69
C ARG A 270 15.88 5.07 -11.09
N GLY A 271 17.06 5.66 -11.20
CA GLY A 271 17.67 6.05 -12.48
C GLY A 271 16.90 7.18 -13.18
N ILE A 272 16.50 8.22 -12.43
CA ILE A 272 15.76 9.40 -12.91
C ILE A 272 16.49 10.68 -12.58
N LEU A 273 16.06 11.80 -13.17
CA LEU A 273 16.61 13.13 -12.87
C LEU A 273 15.94 13.70 -11.60
N MET A 274 16.74 14.37 -10.77
CA MET A 274 16.22 15.12 -9.63
C MET A 274 15.51 16.40 -10.14
N GLY A 275 14.44 16.78 -9.45
CA GLY A 275 13.69 18.01 -9.78
C GLY A 275 12.53 17.82 -10.76
N GLU A 276 12.33 16.60 -11.25
CA GLU A 276 11.20 16.21 -12.10
C GLU A 276 10.26 15.25 -11.36
N ASP A 277 8.98 15.24 -11.77
CA ASP A 277 8.02 14.26 -11.27
C ASP A 277 8.40 12.85 -11.77
N CYS A 278 8.49 11.90 -10.83
CA CYS A 278 8.75 10.51 -11.19
C CYS A 278 7.45 9.80 -11.53
N VAL A 279 7.19 9.61 -12.81
CA VAL A 279 5.96 9.01 -13.32
C VAL A 279 6.20 7.59 -13.80
N SER A 280 5.37 6.66 -13.33
CA SER A 280 5.24 5.31 -13.91
C SER A 280 4.10 5.33 -14.91
N PRO A 281 4.32 4.95 -16.18
CA PRO A 281 3.24 4.82 -17.16
C PRO A 281 2.14 3.84 -16.69
N SER A 282 0.92 3.99 -17.23
CA SER A 282 -0.20 3.09 -16.91
C SER A 282 -0.03 1.68 -17.49
N ARG A 283 0.88 1.50 -18.45
CA ARG A 283 1.16 0.22 -19.11
C ARG A 283 2.64 0.06 -19.39
N HIS A 284 3.08 -1.18 -19.52
CA HIS A 284 4.45 -1.52 -19.91
C HIS A 284 4.71 -1.16 -21.38
N SER A 285 5.95 -0.74 -21.67
CA SER A 285 6.42 -0.51 -23.04
C SER A 285 7.07 -1.74 -23.67
N ALA A 286 7.44 -2.74 -22.86
CA ALA A 286 8.09 -3.96 -23.33
C ALA A 286 7.11 -4.97 -23.95
N PHE A 287 5.82 -4.86 -23.66
CA PHE A 287 4.78 -5.73 -24.20
C PHE A 287 3.43 -5.00 -24.22
N SER A 288 2.56 -5.39 -25.15
CA SER A 288 1.21 -4.85 -25.32
C SER A 288 0.14 -5.93 -25.49
N THR A 289 0.55 -7.18 -25.69
CA THR A 289 -0.34 -8.33 -25.85
C THR A 289 0.00 -9.42 -24.83
N PRO A 290 -0.95 -10.34 -24.53
CA PRO A 290 -0.67 -11.49 -23.67
C PRO A 290 0.48 -12.38 -24.17
N ILE A 291 0.63 -12.56 -25.48
CA ILE A 291 1.72 -13.34 -26.08
C ILE A 291 3.08 -12.65 -25.83
N GLU A 292 3.15 -11.34 -26.05
CA GLU A 292 4.37 -10.57 -25.77
C GLU A 292 4.73 -10.59 -24.27
N LEU A 293 3.74 -10.58 -23.36
CA LEU A 293 3.97 -10.79 -21.94
C LEU A 293 4.64 -12.14 -21.66
N MET A 294 4.19 -13.23 -22.30
CA MET A 294 4.83 -14.55 -22.12
C MET A 294 6.28 -14.54 -22.61
N HIS A 295 6.55 -13.93 -23.76
CA HIS A 295 7.92 -13.78 -24.24
C HIS A 295 8.79 -12.90 -23.32
N PHE A 296 8.22 -11.85 -22.76
CA PHE A 296 8.93 -11.00 -21.78
C PHE A 296 9.25 -11.77 -20.49
N ILE A 297 8.34 -12.60 -19.99
CA ILE A 297 8.60 -13.52 -18.85
C ILE A 297 9.77 -14.47 -19.16
N ALA A 298 9.79 -15.06 -20.34
CA ALA A 298 10.88 -15.94 -20.76
C ALA A 298 12.22 -15.20 -20.83
N GLN A 299 12.24 -14.00 -21.40
CA GLN A 299 13.40 -13.12 -21.47
C GLN A 299 13.95 -12.78 -20.08
N LEU A 300 13.08 -12.34 -19.15
CA LEU A 300 13.51 -12.01 -17.78
C LEU A 300 14.04 -13.24 -17.04
N ARG A 301 13.44 -14.41 -17.25
CA ARG A 301 13.93 -15.67 -16.68
C ARG A 301 15.33 -16.02 -17.19
N GLU A 302 15.57 -15.86 -18.47
CA GLU A 302 16.90 -16.07 -19.05
C GLU A 302 17.92 -15.09 -18.49
N LEU A 303 17.63 -13.78 -18.55
CA LEU A 303 18.51 -12.73 -18.08
C LEU A 303 18.82 -12.80 -16.58
N SER A 304 17.89 -13.31 -15.76
CA SER A 304 18.10 -13.54 -14.32
C SER A 304 18.88 -14.82 -13.99
N GLY A 305 19.31 -15.58 -15.00
CA GLY A 305 19.99 -16.86 -14.80
C GLY A 305 19.06 -17.99 -14.35
N GLY A 306 17.79 -17.92 -14.72
CA GLY A 306 16.78 -18.96 -14.47
C GLY A 306 16.05 -18.84 -13.14
N LYS A 307 16.01 -17.67 -12.52
CA LYS A 307 15.20 -17.39 -11.33
C LYS A 307 13.70 -17.42 -11.65
N PRO A 308 12.82 -17.65 -10.65
CA PRO A 308 11.39 -17.57 -10.85
C PRO A 308 10.95 -16.18 -11.31
N VAL A 309 10.13 -16.14 -12.36
CA VAL A 309 9.53 -14.92 -12.91
C VAL A 309 8.02 -15.07 -12.93
N GLY A 310 7.34 -14.12 -12.33
CA GLY A 310 5.89 -14.05 -12.30
C GLY A 310 5.38 -12.64 -12.52
N PHE A 311 4.09 -12.46 -12.31
CA PHE A 311 3.48 -11.13 -12.37
C PHE A 311 2.43 -10.94 -11.28
N LYS A 312 2.21 -9.68 -10.92
CA LYS A 312 1.17 -9.23 -10.00
C LYS A 312 0.14 -8.39 -10.73
N PHE A 313 -1.13 -8.63 -10.43
CA PHE A 313 -2.21 -7.84 -10.98
C PHE A 313 -3.44 -7.83 -10.06
N CYS A 314 -4.27 -6.79 -10.20
CA CYS A 314 -5.64 -6.78 -9.74
C CYS A 314 -6.53 -7.27 -10.88
N LEU A 315 -7.41 -8.21 -10.62
CA LEU A 315 -8.36 -8.67 -11.62
C LEU A 315 -9.33 -7.51 -11.96
N GLY A 316 -9.45 -7.24 -13.25
CA GLY A 316 -10.44 -6.35 -13.81
C GLY A 316 -11.46 -7.15 -14.62
N HIS A 317 -11.38 -7.08 -15.94
CA HIS A 317 -12.20 -7.90 -16.79
C HIS A 317 -11.73 -9.36 -16.82
N PRO A 318 -12.59 -10.33 -16.48
CA PRO A 318 -12.20 -11.75 -16.44
C PRO A 318 -11.61 -12.25 -17.77
N TRP A 319 -12.11 -11.78 -18.88
CA TRP A 319 -11.62 -12.20 -20.21
C TRP A 319 -10.18 -11.76 -20.50
N GLU A 320 -9.66 -10.71 -19.87
CA GLU A 320 -8.25 -10.30 -20.00
C GLU A 320 -7.34 -11.35 -19.38
N PHE A 321 -7.66 -11.85 -18.18
CA PHE A 321 -6.91 -12.95 -17.58
C PHE A 321 -7.06 -14.25 -18.38
N MET A 322 -8.26 -14.53 -18.90
CA MET A 322 -8.45 -15.67 -19.81
C MET A 322 -7.60 -15.54 -21.08
N GLY A 323 -7.43 -14.31 -21.61
CA GLY A 323 -6.51 -14.04 -22.72
C GLY A 323 -5.06 -14.36 -22.37
N ILE A 324 -4.60 -13.99 -21.16
CA ILE A 324 -3.27 -14.35 -20.65
C ILE A 324 -3.14 -15.88 -20.53
N ALA A 325 -4.15 -16.55 -19.97
CA ALA A 325 -4.14 -18.00 -19.82
C ALA A 325 -4.10 -18.73 -21.19
N LYS A 326 -4.81 -18.20 -22.21
CA LYS A 326 -4.70 -18.73 -23.59
C LYS A 326 -3.30 -18.53 -24.17
N ALA A 327 -2.67 -17.37 -23.93
CA ALA A 327 -1.31 -17.14 -24.38
C ALA A 327 -0.30 -18.10 -23.72
N MET A 328 -0.50 -18.49 -22.45
CA MET A 328 0.30 -19.53 -21.81
C MET A 328 0.18 -20.88 -22.55
N LEU A 329 -1.02 -21.26 -22.96
CA LEU A 329 -1.25 -22.50 -23.69
C LEU A 329 -0.67 -22.45 -25.12
N GLU A 330 -0.82 -21.31 -25.80
CA GLU A 330 -0.39 -21.12 -27.19
C GLU A 330 1.14 -21.09 -27.30
N THR A 331 1.80 -20.36 -26.39
CA THR A 331 3.26 -20.21 -26.39
C THR A 331 3.98 -21.35 -25.68
N GLY A 332 3.30 -22.08 -24.81
CA GLY A 332 3.92 -23.05 -23.89
C GLY A 332 4.79 -22.40 -22.81
N ILE A 333 4.85 -21.06 -22.75
CA ILE A 333 5.61 -20.31 -21.73
C ILE A 333 4.70 -20.05 -20.54
N LEU A 334 5.15 -20.45 -19.34
CA LEU A 334 4.40 -20.28 -18.10
C LEU A 334 5.11 -19.29 -17.17
N PRO A 335 4.39 -18.39 -16.48
CA PRO A 335 4.93 -17.72 -15.31
C PRO A 335 5.18 -18.77 -14.21
N ASP A 336 6.17 -18.53 -13.36
CA ASP A 336 6.45 -19.40 -12.22
C ASP A 336 5.45 -19.16 -11.08
N PHE A 337 4.93 -17.93 -11.02
CA PHE A 337 3.92 -17.53 -10.05
C PHE A 337 3.07 -16.37 -10.57
N ILE A 338 1.92 -16.20 -9.94
CA ILE A 338 1.00 -15.08 -10.15
C ILE A 338 0.57 -14.56 -8.78
N VAL A 339 0.67 -13.25 -8.55
CA VAL A 339 0.13 -12.61 -7.35
C VAL A 339 -1.17 -11.90 -7.69
N VAL A 340 -2.24 -12.29 -7.04
CA VAL A 340 -3.55 -11.61 -7.12
C VAL A 340 -3.58 -10.54 -6.04
N ASP A 341 -3.64 -9.28 -6.45
CA ASP A 341 -3.72 -8.13 -5.55
C ASP A 341 -5.15 -7.60 -5.50
N GLY A 342 -5.82 -7.82 -4.39
CA GLY A 342 -7.23 -7.46 -4.21
C GLY A 342 -7.43 -5.93 -4.21
N LYS A 343 -8.61 -5.51 -4.65
CA LYS A 343 -9.03 -4.11 -4.66
C LYS A 343 -8.87 -3.41 -3.32
N GLU A 344 -9.04 -4.12 -2.22
CA GLU A 344 -8.88 -3.65 -0.85
C GLU A 344 -7.43 -3.35 -0.45
N GLY A 345 -6.46 -3.64 -1.31
CA GLY A 345 -5.06 -3.32 -1.11
C GLY A 345 -4.81 -1.83 -0.89
N GLY A 346 -3.69 -1.51 -0.25
CA GLY A 346 -3.30 -0.13 0.06
C GLY A 346 -2.39 0.49 -1.00
N THR A 347 -2.30 1.82 -0.98
CA THR A 347 -1.34 2.59 -1.78
C THR A 347 -0.94 3.86 -1.03
N GLY A 348 0.15 4.51 -1.46
CA GLY A 348 0.55 5.82 -0.93
C GLY A 348 -0.43 6.94 -1.26
N ALA A 349 -0.97 6.95 -2.48
CA ALA A 349 -2.01 7.86 -2.94
C ALA A 349 -2.69 7.30 -4.19
N ALA A 350 -4.01 7.50 -4.27
CA ALA A 350 -4.81 7.20 -5.46
C ALA A 350 -6.03 8.14 -5.51
N PRO A 351 -6.60 8.40 -6.70
CA PRO A 351 -7.91 9.02 -6.79
C PRO A 351 -8.96 8.20 -6.04
N VAL A 352 -9.90 8.88 -5.38
CA VAL A 352 -10.93 8.22 -4.53
C VAL A 352 -11.75 7.22 -5.33
N GLU A 353 -12.13 7.58 -6.56
CA GLU A 353 -12.90 6.72 -7.44
C GLU A 353 -12.20 5.40 -7.76
N PHE A 354 -10.88 5.45 -7.96
CA PHE A 354 -10.07 4.24 -8.16
C PHE A 354 -9.98 3.40 -6.89
N THR A 355 -9.71 4.05 -5.76
CA THR A 355 -9.59 3.38 -4.47
C THR A 355 -10.90 2.71 -4.06
N ASP A 356 -12.04 3.34 -4.29
CA ASP A 356 -13.30 2.86 -3.74
C ASP A 356 -14.12 2.00 -4.72
N HIS A 357 -13.91 2.15 -6.03
CA HIS A 357 -14.86 1.59 -7.00
C HIS A 357 -14.26 0.75 -8.13
N ILE A 358 -12.93 0.71 -8.33
CA ILE A 358 -12.32 0.03 -9.47
C ILE A 358 -11.47 -1.16 -9.02
N GLY A 359 -11.69 -2.33 -9.63
CA GLY A 359 -10.99 -3.58 -9.35
C GLY A 359 -11.86 -4.62 -8.65
N VAL A 360 -11.44 -5.86 -8.69
CA VAL A 360 -12.14 -7.01 -8.09
C VAL A 360 -11.56 -7.27 -6.68
N PRO A 361 -12.39 -7.52 -5.66
CA PRO A 361 -11.93 -7.93 -4.33
C PRO A 361 -11.05 -9.18 -4.39
N LEU A 362 -10.15 -9.31 -3.41
CA LEU A 362 -9.13 -10.37 -3.39
C LEU A 362 -9.75 -11.76 -3.53
N ARG A 363 -10.79 -12.06 -2.77
CA ARG A 363 -11.38 -13.41 -2.74
C ARG A 363 -11.98 -13.82 -4.07
N ASP A 364 -12.75 -12.93 -4.66
CA ASP A 364 -13.38 -13.17 -5.97
C ASP A 364 -12.32 -13.29 -7.06
N GLY A 365 -11.32 -12.40 -7.05
CA GLY A 365 -10.20 -12.45 -7.99
C GLY A 365 -9.35 -13.70 -7.85
N LEU A 366 -9.01 -14.09 -6.62
CA LEU A 366 -8.22 -15.28 -6.33
C LEU A 366 -8.95 -16.56 -6.76
N LEU A 367 -10.23 -16.68 -6.40
CA LEU A 367 -11.05 -17.83 -6.78
C LEU A 367 -11.18 -17.95 -8.29
N PHE A 368 -11.39 -16.83 -8.98
CA PHE A 368 -11.47 -16.82 -10.45
C PHE A 368 -10.15 -17.28 -11.10
N VAL A 369 -9.02 -16.74 -10.65
CA VAL A 369 -7.69 -17.11 -11.15
C VAL A 369 -7.38 -18.58 -10.85
N HIS A 370 -7.62 -19.02 -9.63
CA HIS A 370 -7.43 -20.41 -9.20
C HIS A 370 -8.22 -21.38 -10.09
N ASN A 371 -9.54 -21.15 -10.23
CA ASN A 371 -10.42 -22.01 -11.03
C ASN A 371 -10.06 -22.01 -12.49
N THR A 372 -9.65 -20.87 -13.05
CA THR A 372 -9.17 -20.80 -14.44
C THR A 372 -7.92 -21.68 -14.65
N LEU A 373 -6.96 -21.60 -13.74
CA LEU A 373 -5.74 -22.41 -13.82
C LEU A 373 -6.03 -23.90 -13.60
N VAL A 374 -6.97 -24.26 -12.72
CA VAL A 374 -7.43 -25.64 -12.52
C VAL A 374 -8.08 -26.16 -13.80
N GLY A 375 -9.02 -25.40 -14.37
CA GLY A 375 -9.72 -25.78 -15.59
C GLY A 375 -8.81 -25.99 -16.82
N LEU A 376 -7.66 -25.32 -16.83
CA LEU A 376 -6.64 -25.42 -17.89
C LEU A 376 -5.52 -26.41 -17.55
N ASN A 377 -5.58 -27.10 -16.43
CA ASN A 377 -4.52 -28.01 -15.93
C ASN A 377 -3.14 -27.33 -15.79
N LEU A 378 -3.15 -26.05 -15.35
CA LEU A 378 -1.96 -25.23 -15.13
C LEU A 378 -1.67 -24.99 -13.64
N ARG A 379 -2.65 -25.22 -12.75
CA ARG A 379 -2.56 -24.83 -11.32
C ARG A 379 -1.36 -25.44 -10.59
N ASP A 380 -1.01 -26.68 -10.86
CA ASP A 380 0.13 -27.35 -10.23
C ASP A 380 1.48 -26.81 -10.70
N LYS A 381 1.51 -26.17 -11.88
CA LYS A 381 2.72 -25.63 -12.51
C LYS A 381 2.97 -24.16 -12.13
N ILE A 382 1.96 -23.45 -11.69
CA ILE A 382 1.99 -22.01 -11.37
C ILE A 382 1.57 -21.82 -9.93
N LYS A 383 2.40 -21.13 -9.15
CA LYS A 383 2.08 -20.81 -7.77
C LYS A 383 1.28 -19.50 -7.66
N LEU A 384 0.35 -19.43 -6.71
CA LEU A 384 -0.49 -18.26 -6.50
C LEU A 384 -0.15 -17.57 -5.18
N GLY A 385 0.18 -16.27 -5.27
CA GLY A 385 0.26 -15.37 -4.13
C GLY A 385 -1.02 -14.55 -3.99
N ALA A 386 -1.38 -14.20 -2.76
CA ALA A 386 -2.52 -13.36 -2.43
C ALA A 386 -2.06 -12.10 -1.69
N SER A 387 -2.55 -10.95 -2.08
CA SER A 387 -2.22 -9.65 -1.49
C SER A 387 -3.48 -8.79 -1.38
N GLY A 388 -3.69 -8.12 -0.24
CA GLY A 388 -4.86 -7.28 0.02
C GLY A 388 -5.35 -7.40 1.45
N LYS A 389 -4.98 -6.44 2.31
CA LYS A 389 -5.37 -6.36 3.74
C LYS A 389 -5.15 -7.64 4.55
N ILE A 390 -4.09 -8.38 4.29
CA ILE A 390 -3.66 -9.51 5.10
C ILE A 390 -3.03 -9.00 6.39
N VAL A 391 -3.60 -9.31 7.54
CA VAL A 391 -3.20 -8.78 8.86
C VAL A 391 -2.88 -9.90 9.85
N SER A 392 -3.63 -10.99 9.82
CA SER A 392 -3.55 -12.07 10.81
C SER A 392 -3.21 -13.41 10.19
N ALA A 393 -2.84 -14.38 11.04
CA ALA A 393 -2.67 -15.76 10.62
C ALA A 393 -3.98 -16.37 10.07
N PHE A 394 -5.14 -15.89 10.55
CA PHE A 394 -6.44 -16.30 10.02
C PHE A 394 -6.61 -15.84 8.57
N ASP A 395 -6.22 -14.58 8.24
CA ASP A 395 -6.32 -14.08 6.86
C ASP A 395 -5.43 -14.90 5.92
N ILE A 396 -4.21 -15.27 6.36
CA ILE A 396 -3.33 -16.15 5.60
C ILE A 396 -4.00 -17.50 5.36
N ALA A 397 -4.49 -18.15 6.42
CA ALA A 397 -5.13 -19.45 6.32
C ALA A 397 -6.38 -19.40 5.42
N SER A 398 -7.15 -18.32 5.50
CA SER A 398 -8.35 -18.09 4.67
C SER A 398 -8.02 -18.03 3.18
N VAL A 399 -7.01 -17.24 2.79
CA VAL A 399 -6.63 -17.15 1.36
C VAL A 399 -5.97 -18.43 0.85
N LEU A 400 -5.22 -19.16 1.70
CA LEU A 400 -4.70 -20.50 1.35
C LEU A 400 -5.84 -21.49 1.11
N ALA A 401 -6.90 -21.46 1.93
CA ALA A 401 -8.08 -22.31 1.75
C ALA A 401 -8.84 -22.02 0.44
N ILE A 402 -8.78 -20.79 -0.07
CA ILE A 402 -9.41 -20.40 -1.34
C ILE A 402 -8.54 -20.80 -2.55
N GLY A 403 -7.26 -21.09 -2.34
CA GLY A 403 -6.39 -21.55 -3.42
C GLY A 403 -5.09 -20.78 -3.60
N ALA A 404 -4.71 -19.87 -2.70
CA ALA A 404 -3.37 -19.30 -2.70
C ALA A 404 -2.33 -20.32 -2.19
N ASP A 405 -1.08 -20.14 -2.57
CA ASP A 405 0.06 -20.88 -2.00
C ASP A 405 0.75 -20.06 -0.90
N TRP A 406 0.67 -18.74 -0.96
CA TRP A 406 1.17 -17.82 0.08
C TRP A 406 0.40 -16.52 0.12
N ALA A 407 0.62 -15.75 1.17
CA ALA A 407 0.06 -14.41 1.33
C ALA A 407 1.16 -13.36 1.51
N ASN A 408 0.93 -12.17 0.96
CA ASN A 408 1.77 -11.00 1.13
C ASN A 408 1.08 -10.00 2.06
N SER A 409 1.78 -9.52 3.09
CA SER A 409 1.29 -8.51 4.02
C SER A 409 2.14 -7.24 3.95
N ALA A 410 1.50 -6.08 3.92
CA ALA A 410 2.18 -4.79 3.85
C ALA A 410 2.38 -4.16 5.23
N ARG A 411 1.31 -3.96 5.97
CA ARG A 411 1.33 -3.24 7.27
C ARG A 411 0.83 -4.09 8.44
N GLY A 412 0.53 -5.32 8.18
CA GLY A 412 0.05 -6.26 9.19
C GLY A 412 1.15 -7.02 9.91
#